data_3fda7fd8120ae420d0f09574fabaa53d
#
_entry.id   3fda7fd8120ae420d0f09574fabaa53d
#
_cell.length_a   1.000
_cell.length_b   1.000
_cell.length_c   1.000
_cell.angle_alpha   90.00
_cell.angle_beta   90.00
_cell.angle_gamma   90.00
#
_symmetry.space_group_name_H-M   'P 1'
#
loop_
_entity.id
_entity.type
_entity.pdbx_description
1 polymer ?
#
loop_
_entity_poly.entity_id
_entity_poly.type
_entity_poly.pdbx_seq_one_letter_code
_entity_poly.pdbx_strand_id
1 'polypeptide(L)'
;MKIAIDCRYLGKSGIGRVCQGILDHLDYKEHEYYLVGNAEKLSAYPSAHIIANDGNPFSAKGLFTFPKEVNRLCDCVIIPNFIIPYGIKIPVYSIVHDLIFLDLPKITTKGFMDYRIKKMLLKRCMKKSVKIACVSGFTKSRCEHYFPKYADKCYVNYIGLSKEVLNYDATGIEKTNSIVYVGNVKPHKGLKTLIDAFHMLPKGMYQLKIIGEKEGFLVGMKEEDLRSDDVIFTGRLDDEQLLHEIASASFLVQPSLYEGFGLPPLEALYLGTQPIISDIPVFKEIYGDLPVVFFKTNDVYDLSEKIIHISEKKDIEQADHEQRYSYRNFSKTLLKQLEV
;
A
#
# COMPACT_ATOMS: atom_id res chain seq x y z
N MET A 1 14.05 24.87 -3.80
CA MET A 1 12.82 24.89 -4.64
C MET A 1 11.60 25.00 -3.74
N LYS A 2 10.48 25.49 -4.32
CA LYS A 2 9.15 25.52 -3.69
C LYS A 2 8.32 24.35 -4.22
N ILE A 3 8.07 23.37 -3.38
CA ILE A 3 7.48 22.08 -3.78
C ILE A 3 6.08 21.96 -3.16
N ALA A 4 5.05 21.82 -4.00
CA ALA A 4 3.72 21.49 -3.52
C ALA A 4 3.58 19.96 -3.38
N ILE A 5 2.83 19.51 -2.37
CA ILE A 5 2.49 18.09 -2.19
C ILE A 5 0.97 17.98 -1.98
N ASP A 6 0.30 17.13 -2.76
CA ASP A 6 -1.13 16.86 -2.59
C ASP A 6 -1.35 15.89 -1.42
N CYS A 7 -1.59 16.43 -0.24
CA CYS A 7 -1.81 15.72 1.01
C CYS A 7 -3.28 15.38 1.29
N ARG A 8 -4.21 15.58 0.35
CA ARG A 8 -5.63 15.25 0.51
C ARG A 8 -5.88 13.74 0.68
N TYR A 9 -4.84 12.93 0.48
CA TYR A 9 -4.84 11.48 0.68
C TYR A 9 -4.56 11.04 2.12
N LEU A 10 -4.04 11.92 2.98
CA LEU A 10 -3.68 11.60 4.38
C LEU A 10 -4.84 10.96 5.15
N GLY A 11 -4.55 9.83 5.82
CA GLY A 11 -5.52 9.04 6.56
C GLY A 11 -6.49 8.22 5.68
N LYS A 12 -6.25 8.15 4.36
CA LYS A 12 -7.07 7.42 3.40
C LYS A 12 -6.26 6.30 2.75
N SER A 13 -6.49 5.06 3.17
CA SER A 13 -5.89 3.86 2.55
C SER A 13 -4.35 3.82 2.49
N GLY A 14 -3.76 2.85 1.78
CA GLY A 14 -2.31 2.73 1.56
C GLY A 14 -1.66 3.96 0.89
N ILE A 15 -2.41 4.70 0.04
CA ILE A 15 -1.91 5.94 -0.59
C ILE A 15 -1.65 7.01 0.49
N GLY A 16 -2.53 7.08 1.50
CA GLY A 16 -2.35 7.99 2.63
C GLY A 16 -1.11 7.64 3.47
N ARG A 17 -0.82 6.35 3.67
CA ARG A 17 0.42 5.91 4.34
C ARG A 17 1.66 6.31 3.55
N VAL A 18 1.65 6.18 2.22
CA VAL A 18 2.76 6.64 1.38
C VAL A 18 2.92 8.16 1.47
N CYS A 19 1.82 8.91 1.44
CA CYS A 19 1.85 10.36 1.62
C CYS A 19 2.45 10.74 2.99
N GLN A 20 2.02 10.08 4.08
CA GLN A 20 2.57 10.23 5.42
C GLN A 20 4.07 9.95 5.45
N GLY A 21 4.48 8.79 4.90
CA GLY A 21 5.88 8.40 4.84
C GLY A 21 6.77 9.40 4.10
N ILE A 22 6.26 10.06 3.06
CA ILE A 22 6.96 11.16 2.38
C ILE A 22 7.14 12.33 3.33
N LEU A 23 6.05 12.82 3.95
CA LEU A 23 6.06 14.01 4.80
C LEU A 23 6.99 13.84 6.00
N ASP A 24 7.05 12.65 6.58
CA ASP A 24 7.89 12.33 7.74
C ASP A 24 9.38 12.31 7.45
N HIS A 25 9.78 12.30 6.17
CA HIS A 25 11.17 12.22 5.74
C HIS A 25 11.58 13.35 4.78
N LEU A 26 10.83 14.46 4.76
CA LEU A 26 11.22 15.68 4.03
C LEU A 26 12.36 16.41 4.74
N ASP A 27 13.30 16.94 3.97
CA ASP A 27 14.29 17.88 4.49
C ASP A 27 13.80 19.32 4.33
N TYR A 28 13.25 19.86 5.39
CA TYR A 28 12.71 21.22 5.43
C TYR A 28 13.81 22.33 5.40
N LYS A 29 15.10 21.95 5.44
CA LYS A 29 16.21 22.91 5.30
C LYS A 29 16.61 23.12 3.84
N GLU A 30 16.38 22.09 3.01
CA GLU A 30 16.78 22.09 1.61
C GLU A 30 15.73 22.73 0.70
N HIS A 31 14.44 22.55 1.01
CA HIS A 31 13.33 23.01 0.19
C HIS A 31 12.21 23.67 1.02
N GLU A 32 11.44 24.55 0.39
CA GLU A 32 10.17 25.05 0.94
C GLU A 32 9.02 24.15 0.48
N TYR A 33 8.23 23.63 1.42
CA TYR A 33 7.12 22.76 1.12
C TYR A 33 5.77 23.43 1.34
N TYR A 34 4.86 23.21 0.39
CA TYR A 34 3.48 23.69 0.40
C TYR A 34 2.55 22.46 0.41
N LEU A 35 1.97 22.18 1.56
CA LEU A 35 1.13 20.99 1.78
C LEU A 35 -0.34 21.33 1.52
N VAL A 36 -0.94 20.68 0.53
CA VAL A 36 -2.32 20.89 0.13
C VAL A 36 -3.22 19.83 0.73
N GLY A 37 -4.05 20.17 1.72
CA GLY A 37 -4.90 19.17 2.38
C GLY A 37 -5.67 19.71 3.58
N ASN A 38 -6.10 18.80 4.46
CA ASN A 38 -6.79 19.15 5.69
C ASN A 38 -5.84 19.85 6.66
N ALA A 39 -6.18 21.09 7.04
CA ALA A 39 -5.30 21.95 7.83
C ALA A 39 -5.00 21.38 9.23
N GLU A 40 -5.98 20.73 9.87
CA GLU A 40 -5.81 20.12 11.19
C GLU A 40 -4.79 18.98 11.14
N LYS A 41 -4.92 18.06 10.17
CA LYS A 41 -3.95 16.97 9.98
C LYS A 41 -2.55 17.45 9.60
N LEU A 42 -2.47 18.54 8.85
CA LEU A 42 -1.21 19.12 8.41
C LEU A 42 -0.52 20.00 9.45
N SER A 43 -1.20 20.39 10.54
CA SER A 43 -0.60 21.13 11.67
C SER A 43 0.55 20.37 12.35
N ALA A 44 0.64 19.05 12.16
CA ALA A 44 1.78 18.24 12.61
C ALA A 44 3.10 18.58 11.88
N TYR A 45 3.05 19.35 10.79
CA TYR A 45 4.22 19.75 9.98
C TYR A 45 4.43 21.28 10.00
N PRO A 46 4.81 21.87 11.14
CA PRO A 46 4.85 23.33 11.33
C PRO A 46 5.91 24.05 10.47
N SER A 47 6.88 23.31 9.93
CA SER A 47 7.90 23.83 9.03
C SER A 47 7.44 23.99 7.58
N ALA A 48 6.23 23.54 7.24
CA ALA A 48 5.66 23.64 5.91
C ALA A 48 4.58 24.74 5.83
N HIS A 49 4.36 25.27 4.63
CA HIS A 49 3.23 26.15 4.34
C HIS A 49 1.98 25.30 4.07
N ILE A 50 0.87 25.58 4.76
CA ILE A 50 -0.37 24.83 4.60
C ILE A 50 -1.31 25.58 3.66
N ILE A 51 -1.78 24.89 2.63
CA ILE A 51 -2.86 25.32 1.74
C ILE A 51 -4.08 24.45 2.03
N ALA A 52 -5.04 25.00 2.77
CA ALA A 52 -6.22 24.25 3.21
C ALA A 52 -7.08 23.78 2.02
N ASN A 53 -7.34 22.48 1.96
CA ASN A 53 -8.25 21.86 0.97
C ASN A 53 -8.74 20.50 1.46
N ASP A 54 -10.01 20.42 1.85
CA ASP A 54 -10.67 19.18 2.32
C ASP A 54 -11.34 18.38 1.19
N GLY A 55 -11.11 18.77 -0.07
CA GLY A 55 -11.70 18.11 -1.23
C GLY A 55 -11.28 16.64 -1.33
N ASN A 56 -12.25 15.73 -1.50
CA ASN A 56 -11.94 14.32 -1.72
C ASN A 56 -11.25 14.13 -3.09
N PRO A 57 -9.97 13.70 -3.15
CA PRO A 57 -9.22 13.57 -4.39
C PRO A 57 -9.80 12.53 -5.36
N PHE A 58 -10.60 11.57 -4.84
CA PHE A 58 -11.25 10.53 -5.65
C PHE A 58 -12.61 10.97 -6.23
N SER A 59 -13.11 12.16 -5.89
CA SER A 59 -14.38 12.67 -6.42
C SER A 59 -14.19 13.53 -7.66
N ALA A 60 -15.22 13.62 -8.50
CA ALA A 60 -15.22 14.54 -9.64
C ALA A 60 -14.96 15.99 -9.19
N LYS A 61 -15.60 16.44 -8.10
CA LYS A 61 -15.36 17.76 -7.51
C LYS A 61 -13.89 17.96 -7.14
N GLY A 62 -13.25 16.97 -6.49
CA GLY A 62 -11.85 17.03 -6.08
C GLY A 62 -10.86 17.17 -7.24
N LEU A 63 -11.23 16.71 -8.44
CA LEU A 63 -10.43 16.91 -9.65
C LEU A 63 -10.39 18.38 -10.10
N PHE A 64 -11.39 19.19 -9.79
CA PHE A 64 -11.50 20.58 -10.28
C PHE A 64 -11.29 21.62 -9.19
N THR A 65 -11.21 21.24 -7.92
CA THR A 65 -11.09 22.16 -6.77
C THR A 65 -9.68 22.23 -6.19
N PHE A 66 -8.66 21.81 -6.93
CA PHE A 66 -7.28 21.97 -6.48
C PHE A 66 -6.88 23.44 -6.47
N PRO A 67 -6.18 23.95 -5.43
CA PRO A 67 -5.88 25.38 -5.26
C PRO A 67 -5.04 25.92 -6.43
N LYS A 68 -5.56 26.95 -7.10
CA LYS A 68 -4.88 27.60 -8.26
C LYS A 68 -3.62 28.36 -7.86
N GLU A 69 -3.53 28.79 -6.61
CA GLU A 69 -2.39 29.50 -6.03
C GLU A 69 -1.11 28.67 -6.07
N VAL A 70 -1.20 27.32 -6.03
CA VAL A 70 -0.07 26.41 -6.20
C VAL A 70 0.72 26.72 -7.48
N ASN A 71 0.03 27.09 -8.58
CA ASN A 71 0.70 27.44 -9.85
C ASN A 71 1.54 28.74 -9.78
N ARG A 72 1.29 29.58 -8.77
CA ARG A 72 2.01 30.86 -8.60
C ARG A 72 3.09 30.76 -7.53
N LEU A 73 2.82 29.93 -6.50
CA LEU A 73 3.67 29.85 -5.30
C LEU A 73 4.77 28.79 -5.45
N CYS A 74 4.56 27.75 -6.27
CA CYS A 74 5.41 26.57 -6.30
C CYS A 74 6.06 26.35 -7.66
N ASP A 75 7.25 25.76 -7.65
CA ASP A 75 8.02 25.41 -8.84
C ASP A 75 7.51 24.09 -9.44
N CYS A 76 7.06 23.16 -8.62
CA CYS A 76 6.53 21.87 -9.02
C CYS A 76 5.51 21.31 -8.01
N VAL A 77 4.85 20.21 -8.37
CA VAL A 77 3.91 19.51 -7.49
C VAL A 77 4.11 18.00 -7.53
N ILE A 78 4.13 17.39 -6.33
CA ILE A 78 4.10 15.94 -6.13
C ILE A 78 2.65 15.50 -5.90
N ILE A 79 2.18 14.57 -6.72
CA ILE A 79 0.86 13.95 -6.59
C ILE A 79 1.07 12.47 -6.20
N PRO A 80 0.74 12.06 -4.98
CA PRO A 80 0.98 10.68 -4.51
C PRO A 80 0.00 9.65 -5.11
N ASN A 81 -0.53 9.93 -6.30
CA ASN A 81 -1.43 9.07 -7.06
C ASN A 81 -1.36 9.40 -8.56
N PHE A 82 -1.97 8.55 -9.41
CA PHE A 82 -2.15 8.84 -10.83
C PHE A 82 -3.31 9.82 -11.12
N ILE A 83 -4.13 10.16 -10.13
CA ILE A 83 -5.26 11.10 -10.28
C ILE A 83 -4.75 12.53 -10.15
N ILE A 84 -4.30 13.12 -11.26
CA ILE A 84 -3.83 14.50 -11.28
C ILE A 84 -5.01 15.47 -11.36
N PRO A 85 -5.15 16.45 -10.45
CA PRO A 85 -6.17 17.50 -10.56
C PRO A 85 -6.05 18.33 -11.84
N TYR A 86 -7.18 18.85 -12.31
CA TYR A 86 -7.21 19.80 -13.41
C TYR A 86 -6.75 21.20 -12.98
N GLY A 87 -6.22 21.98 -13.92
CA GLY A 87 -5.79 23.36 -13.66
C GLY A 87 -4.32 23.51 -13.18
N ILE A 88 -3.61 22.41 -12.92
CA ILE A 88 -2.18 22.45 -12.61
C ILE A 88 -1.40 22.79 -13.88
N LYS A 89 -0.57 23.85 -13.83
CA LYS A 89 0.24 24.36 -14.95
C LYS A 89 1.74 24.11 -14.76
N ILE A 90 2.19 23.96 -13.51
CA ILE A 90 3.59 23.66 -13.14
C ILE A 90 3.93 22.19 -13.39
N PRO A 91 5.22 21.81 -13.41
CA PRO A 91 5.71 20.43 -13.47
C PRO A 91 5.04 19.53 -12.44
N VAL A 92 4.64 18.31 -12.88
CA VAL A 92 3.96 17.33 -12.03
C VAL A 92 4.82 16.09 -11.91
N TYR A 93 5.01 15.61 -10.68
CA TYR A 93 5.64 14.35 -10.34
C TYR A 93 4.60 13.44 -9.69
N SER A 94 4.39 12.27 -10.25
CA SER A 94 3.30 11.38 -9.80
C SER A 94 3.84 10.07 -9.26
N ILE A 95 3.07 9.45 -8.37
CA ILE A 95 3.34 8.11 -7.86
C ILE A 95 2.24 7.18 -8.37
N VAL A 96 2.63 6.04 -8.95
CA VAL A 96 1.71 4.99 -9.38
C VAL A 96 1.90 3.78 -8.49
N HIS A 97 0.82 3.42 -7.78
CA HIS A 97 0.83 2.32 -6.83
C HIS A 97 0.57 0.98 -7.51
N ASP A 98 -0.42 0.92 -8.39
CA ASP A 98 -0.78 -0.28 -9.15
C ASP A 98 -1.56 0.08 -10.43
N LEU A 99 -1.74 -0.91 -11.27
CA LEU A 99 -2.58 -0.85 -12.47
C LEU A 99 -3.64 -1.96 -12.47
N ILE A 100 -4.05 -2.40 -11.30
CA ILE A 100 -4.96 -3.53 -11.11
C ILE A 100 -6.24 -3.42 -11.93
N PHE A 101 -6.77 -2.21 -12.09
CA PHE A 101 -8.00 -1.99 -12.86
C PHE A 101 -7.81 -2.20 -14.36
N LEU A 102 -6.57 -2.21 -14.87
CA LEU A 102 -6.25 -2.60 -16.25
C LEU A 102 -6.04 -4.10 -16.38
N ASP A 103 -5.40 -4.73 -15.40
CA ASP A 103 -5.06 -6.16 -15.42
C ASP A 103 -6.24 -7.03 -15.01
N LEU A 104 -7.03 -6.60 -14.04
CA LEU A 104 -8.18 -7.32 -13.49
C LEU A 104 -9.47 -6.48 -13.52
N PRO A 105 -9.89 -5.97 -14.69
CA PRO A 105 -11.01 -5.02 -14.77
C PRO A 105 -12.33 -5.59 -14.25
N LYS A 106 -12.57 -6.89 -14.44
CA LYS A 106 -13.84 -7.54 -14.05
C LYS A 106 -14.12 -7.51 -12.54
N ILE A 107 -13.07 -7.50 -11.72
CA ILE A 107 -13.18 -7.54 -10.25
C ILE A 107 -12.81 -6.22 -9.57
N THR A 108 -12.32 -5.24 -10.32
CA THR A 108 -11.81 -3.98 -9.73
C THR A 108 -12.48 -2.72 -10.27
N THR A 109 -13.36 -2.86 -11.27
CA THR A 109 -14.11 -1.74 -11.82
C THR A 109 -15.62 -1.95 -11.70
N LYS A 110 -16.35 -0.84 -11.52
CA LYS A 110 -17.82 -0.84 -11.47
C LYS A 110 -18.46 -0.82 -12.87
N GLY A 111 -17.86 -1.54 -13.82
CA GLY A 111 -18.32 -1.64 -15.20
C GLY A 111 -17.47 -0.82 -16.18
N PHE A 112 -17.91 -0.85 -17.44
CA PHE A 112 -17.16 -0.31 -18.58
C PHE A 112 -16.83 1.20 -18.48
N MET A 113 -17.76 2.00 -18.00
CA MET A 113 -17.54 3.45 -17.84
C MET A 113 -16.50 3.78 -16.79
N ASP A 114 -16.53 3.11 -15.62
CA ASP A 114 -15.53 3.27 -14.57
C ASP A 114 -14.13 2.88 -15.07
N TYR A 115 -14.02 1.76 -15.78
CA TYR A 115 -12.78 1.35 -16.45
C TYR A 115 -12.25 2.43 -17.40
N ARG A 116 -13.11 2.98 -18.28
CA ARG A 116 -12.71 4.01 -19.23
C ARG A 116 -12.24 5.29 -18.56
N ILE A 117 -12.95 5.73 -17.52
CA ILE A 117 -12.59 6.92 -16.74
C ILE A 117 -11.21 6.73 -16.08
N LYS A 118 -11.00 5.62 -15.36
CA LYS A 118 -9.72 5.30 -14.73
C LYS A 118 -8.58 5.24 -15.74
N LYS A 119 -8.80 4.58 -16.88
CA LYS A 119 -7.82 4.51 -17.97
C LYS A 119 -7.50 5.88 -18.56
N MET A 120 -8.50 6.75 -18.71
CA MET A 120 -8.30 8.13 -19.18
C MET A 120 -7.50 8.95 -18.18
N LEU A 121 -7.80 8.85 -16.88
CA LEU A 121 -7.07 9.54 -15.82
C LEU A 121 -5.61 9.08 -15.75
N LEU A 122 -5.38 7.76 -15.83
CA LEU A 122 -4.02 7.23 -15.87
C LEU A 122 -3.27 7.68 -17.14
N LYS A 123 -3.89 7.62 -18.33
CA LYS A 123 -3.29 8.15 -19.56
C LYS A 123 -2.93 9.63 -19.44
N ARG A 124 -3.78 10.41 -18.76
CA ARG A 124 -3.49 11.82 -18.47
C ARG A 124 -2.30 11.96 -17.54
N CYS A 125 -2.18 11.13 -16.50
CA CYS A 125 -1.02 11.06 -15.63
C CYS A 125 0.26 10.79 -16.43
N MET A 126 0.28 9.72 -17.22
CA MET A 126 1.42 9.35 -18.06
C MET A 126 1.86 10.48 -19.00
N LYS A 127 0.89 11.22 -19.58
CA LYS A 127 1.19 12.35 -20.45
C LYS A 127 1.69 13.58 -19.69
N LYS A 128 1.04 13.94 -18.59
CA LYS A 128 1.21 15.22 -17.86
C LYS A 128 2.44 15.20 -16.94
N SER A 129 2.75 14.09 -16.33
CA SER A 129 3.88 13.98 -15.41
C SER A 129 5.22 14.13 -16.13
N VAL A 130 6.17 14.80 -15.46
CA VAL A 130 7.58 14.88 -15.87
C VAL A 130 8.25 13.54 -15.59
N LYS A 131 8.12 13.05 -14.33
CA LYS A 131 8.56 11.73 -13.90
C LYS A 131 7.45 11.01 -13.13
N ILE A 132 7.51 9.68 -13.12
CA ILE A 132 6.51 8.81 -12.52
C ILE A 132 7.23 7.76 -11.68
N ALA A 133 7.10 7.87 -10.36
CA ALA A 133 7.57 6.87 -9.43
C ALA A 133 6.61 5.67 -9.43
N CYS A 134 7.09 4.50 -9.76
CA CYS A 134 6.38 3.23 -9.65
C CYS A 134 6.86 2.52 -8.38
N VAL A 135 5.95 2.10 -7.52
CA VAL A 135 6.29 1.54 -6.19
C VAL A 135 6.99 0.18 -6.26
N SER A 136 7.04 -0.44 -7.45
CA SER A 136 7.77 -1.68 -7.73
C SER A 136 8.18 -1.77 -9.20
N GLY A 137 9.10 -2.66 -9.53
CA GLY A 137 9.47 -3.01 -10.91
C GLY A 137 8.29 -3.64 -11.65
N PHE A 138 7.47 -4.44 -10.94
CA PHE A 138 6.23 -4.95 -11.49
C PHE A 138 5.29 -3.82 -11.92
N THR A 139 5.02 -2.84 -11.06
CA THR A 139 4.18 -1.67 -11.41
C THR A 139 4.77 -0.89 -12.58
N LYS A 140 6.11 -0.69 -12.62
CA LYS A 140 6.79 -0.05 -13.74
C LYS A 140 6.57 -0.82 -15.04
N SER A 141 6.76 -2.13 -15.04
CA SER A 141 6.57 -2.98 -16.22
C SER A 141 5.13 -2.92 -16.76
N ARG A 142 4.14 -2.80 -15.86
CA ARG A 142 2.73 -2.61 -16.28
C ARG A 142 2.50 -1.23 -16.89
N CYS A 143 3.12 -0.16 -16.35
CA CYS A 143 3.09 1.17 -16.98
C CYS A 143 3.69 1.15 -18.39
N GLU A 144 4.84 0.52 -18.56
CA GLU A 144 5.52 0.37 -19.86
C GLU A 144 4.69 -0.45 -20.85
N HIS A 145 4.08 -1.54 -20.40
CA HIS A 145 3.21 -2.38 -21.22
C HIS A 145 2.00 -1.61 -21.77
N TYR A 146 1.27 -0.88 -20.91
CA TYR A 146 0.05 -0.17 -21.32
C TYR A 146 0.32 1.17 -21.98
N PHE A 147 1.46 1.79 -21.69
CA PHE A 147 1.81 3.14 -22.16
C PHE A 147 3.27 3.25 -22.59
N PRO A 148 3.72 2.44 -23.58
CA PRO A 148 5.13 2.36 -23.96
C PRO A 148 5.72 3.71 -24.41
N LYS A 149 4.89 4.62 -24.95
CA LYS A 149 5.31 5.97 -25.33
C LYS A 149 5.87 6.80 -24.18
N TYR A 150 5.55 6.45 -22.92
CA TYR A 150 5.92 7.21 -21.73
C TYR A 150 6.81 6.39 -20.77
N ALA A 151 7.39 5.29 -21.26
CA ALA A 151 8.21 4.37 -20.46
C ALA A 151 9.43 5.07 -19.83
N ASP A 152 10.04 5.99 -20.56
CA ASP A 152 11.20 6.81 -20.14
C ASP A 152 10.94 7.73 -18.95
N LYS A 153 9.67 8.00 -18.65
CA LYS A 153 9.27 8.78 -17.47
C LYS A 153 9.15 7.93 -16.21
N CYS A 154 9.02 6.61 -16.36
CA CYS A 154 8.75 5.67 -15.26
C CYS A 154 10.07 5.20 -14.65
N TYR A 155 10.19 5.30 -13.33
CA TYR A 155 11.30 4.73 -12.58
C TYR A 155 10.77 3.97 -11.35
N VAL A 156 11.54 2.99 -10.88
CA VAL A 156 11.20 2.26 -9.66
C VAL A 156 11.59 3.08 -8.45
N ASN A 157 10.68 3.18 -7.50
CA ASN A 157 10.93 3.78 -6.21
C ASN A 157 10.18 2.97 -5.16
N TYR A 158 10.89 2.09 -4.47
CA TYR A 158 10.28 1.18 -3.50
C TYR A 158 9.83 1.93 -2.26
N ILE A 159 8.56 1.73 -1.87
CA ILE A 159 8.04 2.18 -0.58
C ILE A 159 8.61 1.32 0.55
N GLY A 160 8.40 1.72 1.79
CA GLY A 160 8.99 1.04 2.93
C GLY A 160 8.15 1.11 4.19
N LEU A 161 8.77 0.71 5.30
CA LEU A 161 8.14 0.70 6.61
C LEU A 161 7.90 2.13 7.12
N SER A 162 6.79 2.32 7.82
CA SER A 162 6.45 3.59 8.46
C SER A 162 7.21 3.77 9.79
N LYS A 163 7.21 5.00 10.30
CA LYS A 163 7.84 5.32 11.60
C LYS A 163 7.19 4.53 12.75
N GLU A 164 5.90 4.31 12.68
CA GLU A 164 5.14 3.56 13.68
C GLU A 164 5.67 2.13 13.77
N VAL A 165 5.89 1.48 12.62
CA VAL A 165 6.48 0.12 12.57
C VAL A 165 7.91 0.13 13.08
N LEU A 166 8.74 1.06 12.59
CA LEU A 166 10.17 1.14 12.93
C LEU A 166 10.43 1.42 14.42
N ASN A 167 9.53 2.16 15.07
CA ASN A 167 9.66 2.52 16.48
C ASN A 167 8.89 1.58 17.41
N TYR A 168 8.18 0.57 16.86
CA TYR A 168 7.43 -0.36 17.68
C TYR A 168 8.35 -1.38 18.34
N ASP A 169 8.32 -1.45 19.68
CA ASP A 169 9.07 -2.44 20.45
C ASP A 169 8.26 -3.74 20.56
N ALA A 170 8.66 -4.72 19.77
CA ALA A 170 8.09 -6.05 19.81
C ALA A 170 8.79 -6.99 20.82
N THR A 171 9.76 -6.49 21.60
CA THR A 171 10.54 -7.29 22.55
C THR A 171 9.63 -7.86 23.65
N GLY A 172 9.70 -9.16 23.89
CA GLY A 172 8.94 -9.83 24.95
C GLY A 172 7.47 -10.09 24.62
N ILE A 173 7.00 -9.78 23.42
CA ILE A 173 5.65 -10.14 22.99
C ILE A 173 5.59 -11.65 22.76
N GLU A 174 4.76 -12.33 23.55
CA GLU A 174 4.55 -13.78 23.40
C GLU A 174 3.73 -14.09 22.15
N LYS A 175 4.14 -15.11 21.40
CA LYS A 175 3.41 -15.59 20.24
C LYS A 175 2.13 -16.31 20.66
N THR A 176 1.04 -15.99 20.00
CA THR A 176 -0.26 -16.64 20.15
C THR A 176 -0.49 -17.63 19.00
N ASN A 177 -1.36 -18.61 19.20
CA ASN A 177 -1.80 -19.50 18.12
C ASN A 177 -2.80 -18.77 17.21
N SER A 178 -2.35 -17.67 16.57
CA SER A 178 -3.18 -16.91 15.65
C SER A 178 -2.52 -16.73 14.29
N ILE A 179 -3.37 -16.66 13.28
CA ILE A 179 -3.04 -16.26 11.92
C ILE A 179 -3.67 -14.89 11.70
N VAL A 180 -2.90 -13.92 11.24
CA VAL A 180 -3.43 -12.60 10.92
C VAL A 180 -3.43 -12.36 9.41
N TYR A 181 -4.51 -11.74 8.94
CA TYR A 181 -4.62 -11.13 7.62
C TYR A 181 -4.82 -9.62 7.80
N VAL A 182 -4.06 -8.81 7.06
CA VAL A 182 -4.14 -7.34 7.14
C VAL A 182 -4.49 -6.75 5.79
N GLY A 183 -5.62 -6.07 5.71
CA GLY A 183 -6.04 -5.35 4.51
C GLY A 183 -7.55 -5.26 4.35
N ASN A 184 -7.99 -4.29 3.52
CA ASN A 184 -9.39 -4.18 3.16
C ASN A 184 -9.84 -5.41 2.39
N VAL A 185 -11.04 -5.87 2.67
CA VAL A 185 -11.61 -7.06 2.04
C VAL A 185 -12.06 -6.73 0.62
N LYS A 186 -11.25 -7.12 -0.36
CA LYS A 186 -11.52 -6.96 -1.79
C LYS A 186 -11.23 -8.26 -2.53
N PRO A 187 -11.91 -8.55 -3.65
CA PRO A 187 -11.77 -9.83 -4.36
C PRO A 187 -10.32 -10.19 -4.73
N HIS A 188 -9.53 -9.21 -5.15
CA HIS A 188 -8.12 -9.43 -5.53
C HIS A 188 -7.18 -9.66 -4.35
N LYS A 189 -7.64 -9.50 -3.12
CA LYS A 189 -6.84 -9.79 -1.91
C LYS A 189 -6.88 -11.27 -1.53
N GLY A 190 -7.68 -12.09 -2.23
CA GLY A 190 -7.67 -13.55 -2.09
C GLY A 190 -8.14 -14.09 -0.74
N LEU A 191 -8.88 -13.30 0.06
CA LEU A 191 -9.30 -13.71 1.41
C LEU A 191 -10.11 -15.02 1.41
N LYS A 192 -10.86 -15.31 0.33
CA LYS A 192 -11.57 -16.58 0.22
C LYS A 192 -10.60 -17.78 0.25
N THR A 193 -9.50 -17.71 -0.47
CA THR A 193 -8.46 -18.78 -0.46
C THR A 193 -7.93 -19.02 0.96
N LEU A 194 -7.72 -17.95 1.74
CA LEU A 194 -7.28 -18.07 3.13
C LEU A 194 -8.33 -18.73 4.01
N ILE A 195 -9.58 -18.32 3.92
CA ILE A 195 -10.67 -18.87 4.73
C ILE A 195 -10.90 -20.35 4.39
N ASP A 196 -10.93 -20.68 3.09
CA ASP A 196 -11.08 -22.07 2.65
C ASP A 196 -9.91 -22.94 3.14
N ALA A 197 -8.66 -22.45 3.09
CA ALA A 197 -7.48 -23.13 3.61
C ALA A 197 -7.52 -23.27 5.14
N PHE A 198 -7.96 -22.23 5.84
CA PHE A 198 -8.11 -22.26 7.29
C PHE A 198 -9.11 -23.33 7.75
N HIS A 199 -10.21 -23.52 7.05
CA HIS A 199 -11.20 -24.55 7.36
C HIS A 199 -10.67 -25.98 7.12
N MET A 200 -9.55 -26.14 6.42
CA MET A 200 -8.88 -27.46 6.26
C MET A 200 -7.94 -27.79 7.43
N LEU A 201 -7.61 -26.81 8.27
CA LEU A 201 -6.75 -27.02 9.43
C LEU A 201 -7.49 -27.79 10.53
N PRO A 202 -6.77 -28.53 11.42
CA PRO A 202 -7.36 -29.10 12.62
C PRO A 202 -8.07 -28.03 13.45
N LYS A 203 -9.30 -28.32 13.89
CA LYS A 203 -10.09 -27.40 14.73
C LYS A 203 -9.33 -27.00 15.99
N GLY A 204 -9.37 -25.71 16.32
CA GLY A 204 -8.71 -25.15 17.50
C GLY A 204 -7.19 -25.06 17.40
N MET A 205 -6.58 -25.40 16.27
CA MET A 205 -5.14 -25.28 16.05
C MET A 205 -4.70 -23.81 16.02
N TYR A 206 -5.46 -22.96 15.33
CA TYR A 206 -5.24 -21.53 15.23
C TYR A 206 -6.56 -20.77 15.32
N GLN A 207 -6.45 -19.46 15.62
CA GLN A 207 -7.50 -18.48 15.45
C GLN A 207 -7.13 -17.59 14.24
N LEU A 208 -8.06 -17.37 13.30
CA LEU A 208 -7.87 -16.49 12.17
C LEU A 208 -8.42 -15.10 12.51
N LYS A 209 -7.55 -14.09 12.54
CA LYS A 209 -7.92 -12.69 12.73
C LYS A 209 -7.83 -11.92 11.42
N ILE A 210 -8.95 -11.38 10.94
CA ILE A 210 -9.06 -10.59 9.72
C ILE A 210 -9.17 -9.12 10.11
N ILE A 211 -8.07 -8.37 9.86
CA ILE A 211 -7.92 -6.98 10.26
C ILE A 211 -8.11 -6.08 9.04
N GLY A 212 -9.18 -5.28 9.04
CA GLY A 212 -9.51 -4.35 7.96
C GLY A 212 -11.00 -4.08 7.82
N GLU A 213 -11.33 -3.14 6.95
CA GLU A 213 -12.73 -2.75 6.72
C GLU A 213 -13.49 -3.82 5.93
N LYS A 214 -14.72 -4.10 6.38
CA LYS A 214 -15.64 -5.08 5.75
C LYS A 214 -16.32 -4.55 4.48
N GLU A 215 -16.12 -3.30 4.09
CA GLU A 215 -16.78 -2.72 2.92
C GLU A 215 -16.37 -3.44 1.63
N GLY A 216 -17.32 -4.11 1.00
CA GLY A 216 -17.16 -4.91 -0.22
C GLY A 216 -17.02 -6.42 0.00
N PHE A 217 -17.23 -6.89 1.20
CA PHE A 217 -17.06 -8.28 1.65
C PHE A 217 -17.93 -9.30 0.91
N LEU A 218 -19.11 -8.91 0.44
CA LEU A 218 -20.14 -9.85 0.00
C LEU A 218 -20.05 -10.27 -1.48
N VAL A 219 -19.02 -9.90 -2.21
CA VAL A 219 -18.89 -10.35 -3.60
C VAL A 219 -18.27 -11.74 -3.64
N GLY A 220 -19.12 -12.76 -3.55
CA GLY A 220 -18.76 -14.18 -3.76
C GLY A 220 -18.47 -15.02 -2.51
N MET A 221 -18.73 -14.48 -1.30
CA MET A 221 -18.67 -15.25 -0.05
C MET A 221 -20.02 -15.16 0.66
N LYS A 222 -20.54 -16.28 1.12
CA LYS A 222 -21.74 -16.30 1.93
C LYS A 222 -21.37 -15.98 3.38
N GLU A 223 -22.26 -15.31 4.13
CA GLU A 223 -22.08 -15.10 5.57
C GLU A 223 -21.83 -16.39 6.35
N GLU A 224 -22.38 -17.50 5.84
CA GLU A 224 -22.23 -18.84 6.41
C GLU A 224 -20.80 -19.37 6.30
N ASP A 225 -20.07 -19.02 5.22
CA ASP A 225 -18.67 -19.40 5.01
C ASP A 225 -17.72 -18.73 6.02
N LEU A 226 -18.21 -17.71 6.72
CA LEU A 226 -17.46 -16.87 7.66
C LEU A 226 -17.80 -17.16 9.13
N ARG A 227 -18.85 -18.00 9.38
CA ARG A 227 -19.30 -18.35 10.72
C ARG A 227 -18.51 -19.54 11.25
N SER A 228 -17.34 -19.26 11.79
CA SER A 228 -16.58 -20.17 12.64
C SER A 228 -16.21 -19.40 13.90
N ASP A 229 -16.30 -20.02 15.06
CA ASP A 229 -15.89 -19.42 16.35
C ASP A 229 -14.39 -19.06 16.32
N ASP A 230 -13.63 -19.70 15.43
CA ASP A 230 -12.19 -19.49 15.27
C ASP A 230 -11.84 -18.37 14.26
N VAL A 231 -12.83 -17.73 13.58
CA VAL A 231 -12.62 -16.64 12.61
C VAL A 231 -13.14 -15.32 13.16
N ILE A 232 -12.23 -14.40 13.45
CA ILE A 232 -12.53 -13.10 14.05
C ILE A 232 -12.31 -11.97 13.04
N PHE A 233 -13.35 -11.18 12.81
CA PHE A 233 -13.24 -9.92 12.08
C PHE A 233 -13.10 -8.77 13.08
N THR A 234 -11.91 -8.20 13.18
CA THR A 234 -11.65 -7.10 14.12
C THR A 234 -12.19 -5.75 13.64
N GLY A 235 -12.42 -5.60 12.33
CA GLY A 235 -12.58 -4.29 11.72
C GLY A 235 -11.24 -3.56 11.61
N ARG A 236 -11.31 -2.22 11.52
CA ARG A 236 -10.11 -1.38 11.53
C ARG A 236 -9.61 -1.22 12.97
N LEU A 237 -8.34 -1.49 13.18
CA LEU A 237 -7.61 -1.23 14.41
C LEU A 237 -6.81 0.08 14.29
N ASP A 238 -6.46 0.70 15.40
CA ASP A 238 -5.42 1.73 15.41
C ASP A 238 -4.04 1.13 15.15
N ASP A 239 -3.03 1.97 14.95
CA ASP A 239 -1.70 1.49 14.54
C ASP A 239 -1.04 0.65 15.65
N GLU A 240 -1.18 1.01 16.94
CA GLU A 240 -0.61 0.25 18.06
C GLU A 240 -1.24 -1.13 18.19
N GLN A 241 -2.56 -1.20 18.14
CA GLN A 241 -3.31 -2.46 18.16
C GLN A 241 -2.95 -3.35 16.97
N LEU A 242 -2.86 -2.74 15.76
CA LEU A 242 -2.49 -3.47 14.54
C LEU A 242 -1.09 -4.09 14.65
N LEU A 243 -0.11 -3.31 15.11
CA LEU A 243 1.28 -3.79 15.26
C LEU A 243 1.38 -4.87 16.32
N HIS A 244 0.63 -4.75 17.43
CA HIS A 244 0.56 -5.79 18.45
C HIS A 244 -0.03 -7.10 17.90
N GLU A 245 -1.13 -7.03 17.14
CA GLU A 245 -1.75 -8.21 16.53
C GLU A 245 -0.81 -8.89 15.53
N ILE A 246 -0.05 -8.11 14.75
CA ILE A 246 0.96 -8.68 13.84
C ILE A 246 2.10 -9.30 14.65
N ALA A 247 2.66 -8.58 15.64
CA ALA A 247 3.80 -9.03 16.41
C ALA A 247 3.49 -10.29 17.26
N SER A 248 2.28 -10.42 17.77
CA SER A 248 1.86 -11.57 18.59
C SER A 248 1.41 -12.78 17.77
N ALA A 249 1.14 -12.64 16.47
CA ALA A 249 0.67 -13.75 15.63
C ALA A 249 1.76 -14.80 15.36
N SER A 250 1.36 -16.06 15.16
CA SER A 250 2.23 -17.11 14.63
C SER A 250 2.60 -16.82 13.18
N PHE A 251 1.60 -16.42 12.38
CA PHE A 251 1.78 -16.16 10.94
C PHE A 251 1.01 -14.93 10.52
N LEU A 252 1.58 -14.21 9.53
CA LEU A 252 0.80 -13.29 8.70
C LEU A 252 0.56 -13.95 7.35
N VAL A 253 -0.69 -14.09 6.93
CA VAL A 253 -1.02 -14.66 5.61
C VAL A 253 -1.53 -13.58 4.67
N GLN A 254 -0.87 -13.42 3.51
CA GLN A 254 -1.26 -12.47 2.46
C GLN A 254 -1.55 -13.20 1.15
N PRO A 255 -2.80 -13.65 0.91
CA PRO A 255 -3.16 -14.51 -0.22
C PRO A 255 -3.52 -13.73 -1.49
N SER A 256 -2.93 -12.56 -1.68
CA SER A 256 -3.29 -11.63 -2.74
C SER A 256 -3.10 -12.22 -4.14
N LEU A 257 -4.04 -11.92 -5.04
CA LEU A 257 -3.95 -12.24 -6.48
C LEU A 257 -3.22 -11.15 -7.25
N TYR A 258 -3.17 -9.95 -6.67
CA TYR A 258 -2.52 -8.80 -7.28
C TYR A 258 -2.18 -7.75 -6.20
N GLU A 259 -0.99 -7.19 -6.28
CA GLU A 259 -0.51 -6.06 -5.47
C GLU A 259 0.36 -5.12 -6.31
N GLY A 260 0.49 -3.89 -5.84
CA GLY A 260 1.51 -2.98 -6.37
C GLY A 260 2.83 -3.09 -5.62
N PHE A 261 2.78 -3.42 -4.32
CA PHE A 261 3.91 -3.68 -3.43
C PHE A 261 3.55 -4.72 -2.37
N GLY A 262 2.59 -4.39 -1.47
CA GLY A 262 2.15 -5.25 -0.38
C GLY A 262 3.02 -5.09 0.87
N LEU A 263 2.79 -4.05 1.67
CA LEU A 263 3.55 -3.75 2.89
C LEU A 263 3.34 -4.75 4.04
N PRO A 264 2.15 -5.33 4.30
CA PRO A 264 1.94 -6.15 5.49
C PRO A 264 2.94 -7.29 5.69
N PRO A 265 3.38 -8.05 4.67
CA PRO A 265 4.43 -9.04 4.87
C PRO A 265 5.78 -8.45 5.31
N LEU A 266 6.12 -7.24 4.86
CA LEU A 266 7.34 -6.55 5.28
C LEU A 266 7.23 -6.07 6.73
N GLU A 267 6.06 -5.55 7.12
CA GLU A 267 5.73 -5.18 8.50
C GLU A 267 5.84 -6.41 9.42
N ALA A 268 5.29 -7.54 8.99
CA ALA A 268 5.36 -8.80 9.76
C ALA A 268 6.80 -9.30 9.94
N LEU A 269 7.62 -9.29 8.90
CA LEU A 269 9.04 -9.65 9.00
C LEU A 269 9.77 -8.77 10.02
N TYR A 270 9.56 -7.47 9.95
CA TYR A 270 10.19 -6.52 10.87
C TYR A 270 9.77 -6.75 12.33
N LEU A 271 8.51 -7.14 12.54
CA LEU A 271 7.95 -7.43 13.86
C LEU A 271 8.18 -8.88 14.34
N GLY A 272 9.00 -9.66 13.63
CA GLY A 272 9.33 -11.03 14.01
C GLY A 272 8.20 -12.04 13.78
N THR A 273 7.31 -11.79 12.84
CA THR A 273 6.20 -12.70 12.47
C THR A 273 6.42 -13.27 11.09
N GLN A 274 6.29 -14.60 10.96
CA GLN A 274 6.53 -15.32 9.70
C GLN A 274 5.43 -15.01 8.67
N PRO A 275 5.76 -14.42 7.49
CA PRO A 275 4.80 -14.26 6.42
C PRO A 275 4.66 -15.54 5.58
N ILE A 276 3.40 -15.86 5.22
CA ILE A 276 3.03 -16.85 4.21
C ILE A 276 2.28 -16.09 3.12
N ILE A 277 2.83 -16.02 1.93
CA ILE A 277 2.36 -15.13 0.87
C ILE A 277 2.19 -15.86 -0.46
N SER A 278 1.25 -15.38 -1.28
CA SER A 278 1.06 -15.91 -2.62
C SER A 278 2.28 -15.63 -3.52
N ASP A 279 2.51 -16.50 -4.50
CA ASP A 279 3.68 -16.44 -5.39
C ASP A 279 3.49 -15.48 -6.59
N ILE A 280 2.75 -14.38 -6.39
CA ILE A 280 2.54 -13.36 -7.43
C ILE A 280 3.84 -12.64 -7.82
N PRO A 281 3.94 -12.11 -9.06
CA PRO A 281 5.19 -11.52 -9.56
C PRO A 281 5.78 -10.44 -8.65
N VAL A 282 4.97 -9.53 -8.13
CA VAL A 282 5.46 -8.47 -7.25
C VAL A 282 5.97 -9.01 -5.91
N PHE A 283 5.35 -10.05 -5.36
CA PHE A 283 5.84 -10.66 -4.13
C PHE A 283 7.17 -11.40 -4.35
N LYS A 284 7.34 -12.05 -5.49
CA LYS A 284 8.64 -12.64 -5.87
C LYS A 284 9.72 -11.57 -6.07
N GLU A 285 9.36 -10.39 -6.59
CA GLU A 285 10.27 -9.25 -6.73
C GLU A 285 10.72 -8.71 -5.37
N ILE A 286 9.76 -8.46 -4.46
CA ILE A 286 10.03 -7.77 -3.19
C ILE A 286 10.59 -8.73 -2.14
N TYR A 287 10.09 -9.96 -2.09
CA TYR A 287 10.32 -10.92 -1.00
C TYR A 287 11.13 -12.16 -1.42
N GLY A 288 11.60 -12.25 -2.67
CA GLY A 288 12.24 -13.47 -3.17
C GLY A 288 13.54 -13.86 -2.46
N ASP A 289 14.24 -12.89 -1.89
CA ASP A 289 15.47 -13.03 -1.10
C ASP A 289 15.25 -12.89 0.43
N LEU A 290 13.99 -12.78 0.87
CA LEU A 290 13.62 -12.60 2.27
C LEU A 290 13.05 -13.90 2.88
N PRO A 291 13.09 -14.06 4.22
CA PRO A 291 12.62 -15.26 4.90
C PRO A 291 11.08 -15.34 4.94
N VAL A 292 10.45 -15.40 3.79
CA VAL A 292 9.01 -15.61 3.62
C VAL A 292 8.72 -17.01 3.09
N VAL A 293 7.51 -17.49 3.29
CA VAL A 293 7.04 -18.72 2.72
C VAL A 293 6.08 -18.42 1.57
N PHE A 294 6.42 -18.87 0.38
CA PHE A 294 5.55 -18.76 -0.78
C PHE A 294 4.61 -19.95 -0.87
N PHE A 295 3.35 -19.66 -1.20
CA PHE A 295 2.39 -20.66 -1.63
C PHE A 295 1.86 -20.31 -3.03
N LYS A 296 1.40 -21.32 -3.75
CA LYS A 296 0.89 -21.15 -5.11
C LYS A 296 -0.40 -20.35 -5.11
N THR A 297 -0.42 -19.26 -5.84
CA THR A 297 -1.53 -18.30 -5.88
C THR A 297 -2.86 -18.99 -6.15
N ASN A 298 -3.87 -18.72 -5.31
CA ASN A 298 -5.22 -19.26 -5.38
C ASN A 298 -5.31 -20.81 -5.17
N ASP A 299 -4.29 -21.40 -4.55
CA ASP A 299 -4.26 -22.83 -4.22
C ASP A 299 -4.50 -23.03 -2.72
N VAL A 300 -5.72 -23.47 -2.39
CA VAL A 300 -6.20 -23.68 -1.01
C VAL A 300 -5.40 -24.81 -0.31
N TYR A 301 -5.08 -25.88 -1.06
CA TYR A 301 -4.37 -27.03 -0.52
C TYR A 301 -2.91 -26.67 -0.21
N ASP A 302 -2.22 -26.03 -1.15
CA ASP A 302 -0.83 -25.62 -0.92
C ASP A 302 -0.72 -24.63 0.25
N LEU A 303 -1.68 -23.71 0.41
CA LEU A 303 -1.70 -22.78 1.55
C LEU A 303 -1.90 -23.54 2.87
N SER A 304 -2.87 -24.49 2.95
CA SER A 304 -3.11 -25.25 4.17
C SER A 304 -1.89 -26.11 4.55
N GLU A 305 -1.25 -26.78 3.59
CA GLU A 305 -0.02 -27.54 3.80
C GLU A 305 1.13 -26.66 4.33
N LYS A 306 1.30 -25.45 3.76
CA LYS A 306 2.32 -24.51 4.25
C LYS A 306 2.07 -24.11 5.70
N ILE A 307 0.81 -23.83 6.08
CA ILE A 307 0.47 -23.48 7.48
C ILE A 307 0.76 -24.65 8.42
N ILE A 308 0.43 -25.89 8.04
CA ILE A 308 0.63 -27.07 8.87
C ILE A 308 2.12 -27.38 9.06
N HIS A 309 2.91 -27.30 8.00
CA HIS A 309 4.30 -27.77 7.99
C HIS A 309 5.34 -26.71 8.38
N ILE A 310 4.97 -25.46 8.55
CA ILE A 310 5.87 -24.40 9.08
C ILE A 310 5.94 -24.43 10.62
N SER A 311 5.76 -25.56 11.26
CA SER A 311 5.84 -25.65 12.71
C SER A 311 7.25 -25.45 13.31
N GLU A 312 8.28 -25.37 12.50
CA GLU A 312 9.64 -25.07 12.92
C GLU A 312 9.96 -23.57 12.71
N LYS A 313 10.01 -22.83 13.81
CA LYS A 313 10.47 -21.44 13.86
C LYS A 313 11.86 -21.35 13.23
N LYS A 314 11.96 -20.77 12.04
CA LYS A 314 13.20 -20.13 11.63
C LYS A 314 13.26 -18.83 12.44
N ASP A 315 14.30 -18.67 13.25
CA ASP A 315 14.61 -17.37 13.84
C ASP A 315 14.69 -16.37 12.70
N ILE A 316 13.70 -15.46 12.65
CA ILE A 316 13.70 -14.39 11.67
C ILE A 316 14.72 -13.39 12.22
N GLU A 317 15.96 -13.49 11.79
CA GLU A 317 16.93 -12.42 12.03
C GLU A 317 16.31 -11.14 11.46
N GLN A 318 16.22 -10.09 12.29
CA GLN A 318 15.92 -8.74 11.83
C GLN A 318 17.00 -8.34 10.83
N ALA A 319 16.82 -8.77 9.59
CA ALA A 319 17.76 -8.49 8.54
C ALA A 319 17.60 -7.02 8.12
N ASP A 320 18.64 -6.46 7.55
CA ASP A 320 18.87 -5.08 7.12
C ASP A 320 17.87 -4.58 6.03
N HIS A 321 16.60 -4.95 6.19
CA HIS A 321 15.48 -4.64 5.28
C HIS A 321 15.15 -3.16 5.29
N GLU A 322 15.51 -2.49 6.40
CA GLU A 322 15.32 -1.06 6.60
C GLU A 322 16.09 -0.23 5.56
N GLN A 323 17.25 -0.68 5.11
CA GLN A 323 18.03 0.05 4.12
C GLN A 323 17.38 0.00 2.73
N ARG A 324 16.80 -1.15 2.33
CA ARG A 324 16.25 -1.32 0.99
C ARG A 324 14.85 -0.73 0.85
N TYR A 325 13.99 -0.90 1.87
CA TYR A 325 12.58 -0.54 1.86
C TYR A 325 12.28 0.47 2.96
N SER A 326 12.68 1.73 2.77
CA SER A 326 12.44 2.81 3.71
C SER A 326 11.83 4.04 3.05
N TYR A 327 10.95 4.73 3.76
CA TYR A 327 10.42 6.01 3.29
C TYR A 327 11.50 7.10 3.23
N ARG A 328 12.58 6.99 4.00
CA ARG A 328 13.76 7.87 3.86
C ARG A 328 14.36 7.78 2.47
N ASN A 329 14.65 6.56 2.00
CA ASN A 329 15.20 6.32 0.66
C ASN A 329 14.19 6.67 -0.43
N PHE A 330 12.91 6.36 -0.21
CA PHE A 330 11.83 6.73 -1.11
C PHE A 330 11.77 8.24 -1.34
N SER A 331 11.72 9.03 -0.25
CA SER A 331 11.65 10.49 -0.30
C SER A 331 12.91 11.10 -0.92
N LYS A 332 14.09 10.63 -0.54
CA LYS A 332 15.36 11.07 -1.13
C LYS A 332 15.40 10.83 -2.65
N THR A 333 15.01 9.64 -3.10
CA THR A 333 14.97 9.30 -4.53
C THR A 333 13.94 10.13 -5.27
N LEU A 334 12.76 10.36 -4.67
CA LEU A 334 11.70 11.18 -5.24
C LEU A 334 12.17 12.63 -5.43
N LEU A 335 12.79 13.24 -4.40
CA LEU A 335 13.29 14.60 -4.45
C LEU A 335 14.43 14.77 -5.47
N LYS A 336 15.35 13.81 -5.57
CA LYS A 336 16.40 13.82 -6.60
C LYS A 336 15.85 13.87 -8.03
N GLN A 337 14.67 13.33 -8.28
CA GLN A 337 14.04 13.40 -9.61
C GLN A 337 13.43 14.78 -9.92
N LEU A 338 13.30 15.67 -8.95
CA LEU A 338 12.79 17.04 -9.16
C LEU A 338 13.87 17.99 -9.71
N GLU A 339 15.14 17.63 -9.55
CA GLU A 339 16.30 18.47 -9.90
C GLU A 339 16.78 18.25 -11.35
N VAL A 340 16.12 17.39 -12.12
CA VAL A 340 16.51 16.99 -13.49
C VAL A 340 15.73 17.74 -14.57
#